data_13fb11efee243f53c171693cb830dfa5
#
_entry.id   13fb11efee243f53c171693cb830dfa5
#
_cell.length_a   1.000
_cell.length_b   1.000
_cell.length_c   1.000
_cell.angle_alpha   90.00
_cell.angle_beta   90.00
_cell.angle_gamma   90.00
#
_symmetry.space_group_name_H-M   'P 1'
#
loop_
_entity.id
_entity.type
_entity.pdbx_description
1 polymer ?
#
loop_
_entity_poly.entity_id
_entity_poly.type
_entity_poly.pdbx_seq_one_letter_code
_entity_poly.pdbx_strand_id
1 'polypeptide(L)'
;MIAELWSRAILKRIRARNEASSRLATEVPDQEGRNINRVLLREARFEDFPEISAMNSRLGQGPDSLENWHRLWRDNPAIRSFNAPSRIGWLLEDSGRIVGFLGSIPLQYEFRGAPLVAAATCRFAVEPQYRAFSHLLVMAFFRQKEIQLFIDSSATPAAGKIMAAAKAQVLPQKTYESILFWVLNPRRYSAYALRKMGLTGTAVWLGRVLGQLVLQAASLFWNRRPPASTASLEVRNEPLSSLGDRFEQFVDTISHRQTQLLARRSSEILLWHFEAPQNRRPVSLFTCYRNGQMSGYLVLRFYEESQEGLKRSVVADLLVQDDDSTIVAALLRAALDQAQKAGADILEVVGFPMKIRECLFRWRPFSRSLPANPFYFKAREKKLHEALQQEVAWYACPYDGDSTLWP
;
A
#
# COMPACT_ATOMS: atom_id res chain seq x y z
N MET A 1 30.14 -0.27 -0.75
CA MET A 1 30.84 -1.26 -1.58
C MET A 1 30.34 -2.69 -1.36
N ILE A 2 30.41 -3.30 -0.16
CA ILE A 2 29.90 -4.68 0.06
C ILE A 2 28.36 -4.75 -0.10
N ALA A 3 27.62 -3.80 0.42
CA ALA A 3 26.15 -3.73 0.26
C ALA A 3 25.71 -3.49 -1.19
N GLU A 4 26.49 -2.72 -1.97
CA GLU A 4 26.23 -2.51 -3.41
C GLU A 4 26.56 -3.73 -4.26
N LEU A 5 27.63 -4.45 -3.95
CA LEU A 5 27.99 -5.69 -4.62
C LEU A 5 26.94 -6.79 -4.38
N TRP A 6 26.41 -6.87 -3.15
CA TRP A 6 25.31 -7.76 -2.80
C TRP A 6 24.00 -7.38 -3.51
N SER A 7 23.68 -6.08 -3.58
CA SER A 7 22.52 -5.58 -4.30
C SER A 7 22.57 -5.89 -5.80
N ARG A 8 23.71 -5.67 -6.45
CA ARG A 8 23.90 -5.95 -7.89
C ARG A 8 23.85 -7.43 -8.24
N ALA A 9 24.40 -8.30 -7.40
CA ALA A 9 24.35 -9.75 -7.61
C ALA A 9 22.93 -10.30 -7.47
N ILE A 10 22.15 -9.78 -6.49
CA ILE A 10 20.75 -10.14 -6.28
C ILE A 10 19.89 -9.67 -7.46
N LEU A 11 20.06 -8.44 -7.93
CA LEU A 11 19.29 -7.88 -9.05
C LEU A 11 19.55 -8.66 -10.36
N LYS A 12 20.77 -9.08 -10.61
CA LYS A 12 21.11 -9.84 -11.82
C LYS A 12 20.47 -11.23 -11.84
N ARG A 13 20.38 -11.91 -10.68
CA ARG A 13 19.70 -13.23 -10.57
C ARG A 13 18.17 -13.12 -10.58
N ILE A 14 17.60 -12.09 -9.98
CA ILE A 14 16.16 -11.84 -10.02
C ILE A 14 15.72 -11.55 -11.46
N ARG A 15 16.50 -10.78 -12.21
CA ARG A 15 16.23 -10.48 -13.62
C ARG A 15 16.26 -11.74 -14.49
N ALA A 16 17.27 -12.60 -14.32
CA ALA A 16 17.38 -13.87 -15.04
C ALA A 16 16.21 -14.85 -14.71
N ARG A 17 15.71 -14.86 -13.47
CA ARG A 17 14.58 -15.71 -13.06
C ARG A 17 13.23 -15.20 -13.59
N ASN A 18 13.05 -13.88 -13.64
CA ASN A 18 11.86 -13.28 -14.25
C ASN A 18 11.82 -13.47 -15.77
N GLU A 19 12.98 -13.45 -16.45
CA GLU A 19 13.10 -13.75 -17.88
C GLU A 19 12.85 -15.25 -18.17
N ALA A 20 13.25 -16.15 -17.27
CA ALA A 20 12.94 -17.59 -17.39
C ALA A 20 11.45 -17.89 -17.14
N SER A 21 10.79 -17.20 -16.18
CA SER A 21 9.33 -17.32 -15.95
C SER A 21 8.51 -16.74 -17.08
N SER A 22 8.98 -15.71 -17.78
CA SER A 22 8.26 -15.15 -18.93
C SER A 22 8.36 -16.02 -20.19
N ARG A 23 9.37 -16.90 -20.28
CA ARG A 23 9.52 -17.85 -21.38
C ARG A 23 8.69 -19.13 -21.25
N LEU A 24 8.13 -19.40 -20.06
CA LEU A 24 7.24 -20.56 -19.82
C LEU A 24 5.74 -20.24 -20.05
N ALA A 25 5.42 -19.03 -20.48
CA ALA A 25 4.06 -18.63 -20.86
C ALA A 25 3.88 -18.70 -22.40
N THR A 26 4.25 -19.81 -23.02
CA THR A 26 3.94 -20.10 -24.43
C THR A 26 3.02 -21.30 -24.53
N GLU A 27 1.86 -21.03 -25.15
CA GLU A 27 0.98 -21.97 -25.82
C GLU A 27 0.30 -23.04 -24.95
N VAL A 28 -0.90 -22.69 -24.44
CA VAL A 28 -1.94 -23.66 -24.18
C VAL A 28 -2.83 -23.70 -25.42
N PRO A 29 -3.01 -24.86 -26.09
CA PRO A 29 -3.90 -24.97 -27.24
C PRO A 29 -5.35 -24.78 -26.80
N ASP A 30 -6.08 -24.04 -27.60
CA ASP A 30 -7.53 -23.83 -27.55
C ASP A 30 -8.25 -25.17 -27.58
N GLN A 31 -8.69 -25.67 -26.43
CA GLN A 31 -9.62 -26.79 -26.33
C GLN A 31 -10.96 -26.28 -25.84
N GLU A 32 -11.82 -26.03 -26.76
CA GLU A 32 -13.27 -25.95 -26.81
C GLU A 32 -13.70 -24.70 -27.58
N GLY A 33 -14.11 -24.89 -28.82
CA GLY A 33 -14.70 -23.87 -29.71
C GLY A 33 -15.95 -23.22 -29.13
N ARG A 34 -15.80 -22.41 -28.07
CA ARG A 34 -16.85 -21.54 -27.55
C ARG A 34 -16.77 -20.21 -28.29
N ASN A 35 -17.86 -19.86 -28.89
CA ASN A 35 -18.08 -18.60 -29.59
C ASN A 35 -18.02 -17.43 -28.55
N ILE A 36 -16.84 -16.85 -28.32
CA ILE A 36 -16.56 -15.77 -27.34
C ILE A 36 -17.31 -14.46 -27.70
N ASN A 37 -18.25 -14.48 -28.62
CA ASN A 37 -18.88 -13.31 -29.22
C ASN A 37 -19.93 -12.60 -28.34
N ARG A 38 -20.08 -12.92 -27.06
CA ARG A 38 -21.10 -12.31 -26.19
C ARG A 38 -20.63 -11.91 -24.81
N VAL A 39 -19.40 -11.39 -24.68
CA VAL A 39 -18.95 -10.83 -23.39
C VAL A 39 -19.69 -9.52 -23.15
N LEU A 40 -20.49 -9.48 -22.07
CA LEU A 40 -21.23 -8.33 -21.62
C LEU A 40 -20.46 -7.59 -20.53
N LEU A 41 -20.32 -6.27 -20.65
CA LEU A 41 -19.83 -5.39 -19.59
C LEU A 41 -21.03 -4.80 -18.84
N ARG A 42 -21.07 -4.97 -17.50
CA ARG A 42 -22.10 -4.33 -16.66
C ARG A 42 -21.54 -3.86 -15.32
N GLU A 43 -22.26 -2.99 -14.60
CA GLU A 43 -21.97 -2.67 -13.21
C GLU A 43 -22.17 -3.89 -12.31
N ALA A 44 -21.30 -4.03 -11.30
CA ALA A 44 -21.41 -5.03 -10.26
C ALA A 44 -22.47 -4.63 -9.21
N ARG A 45 -23.20 -5.61 -8.70
CA ARG A 45 -24.20 -5.47 -7.63
C ARG A 45 -23.78 -6.22 -6.40
N PHE A 46 -24.40 -5.96 -5.26
CA PHE A 46 -24.10 -6.68 -4.02
C PHE A 46 -24.38 -8.18 -4.12
N GLU A 47 -25.38 -8.56 -4.91
CA GLU A 47 -25.77 -9.94 -5.15
C GLU A 47 -24.72 -10.73 -5.95
N ASP A 48 -23.85 -10.06 -6.70
CA ASP A 48 -22.77 -10.69 -7.48
C ASP A 48 -21.59 -11.15 -6.58
N PHE A 49 -21.57 -10.75 -5.30
CA PHE A 49 -20.46 -11.04 -4.38
C PHE A 49 -20.03 -12.50 -4.34
N PRO A 50 -20.92 -13.49 -4.19
CA PRO A 50 -20.51 -14.90 -4.10
C PRO A 50 -19.72 -15.37 -5.31
N GLU A 51 -20.14 -14.98 -6.50
CA GLU A 51 -19.51 -15.38 -7.76
C GLU A 51 -18.21 -14.62 -8.01
N ILE A 52 -18.17 -13.31 -7.72
CA ILE A 52 -16.94 -12.50 -7.79
C ILE A 52 -15.89 -13.05 -6.81
N SER A 53 -16.26 -13.34 -5.56
CA SER A 53 -15.34 -13.90 -4.56
C SER A 53 -14.80 -15.27 -4.98
N ALA A 54 -15.65 -16.13 -5.53
CA ALA A 54 -15.24 -17.43 -6.05
C ALA A 54 -14.28 -17.30 -7.25
N MET A 55 -14.55 -16.38 -8.18
CA MET A 55 -13.66 -16.10 -9.31
C MET A 55 -12.30 -15.55 -8.83
N ASN A 56 -12.30 -14.56 -7.94
CA ASN A 56 -11.07 -13.97 -7.37
C ASN A 56 -10.21 -15.03 -6.67
N SER A 57 -10.84 -15.94 -5.91
CA SER A 57 -10.14 -17.04 -5.24
C SER A 57 -9.48 -17.99 -6.23
N ARG A 58 -10.18 -18.37 -7.33
CA ARG A 58 -9.60 -19.21 -8.40
C ARG A 58 -8.41 -18.53 -9.08
N LEU A 59 -8.42 -17.19 -9.15
CA LEU A 59 -7.34 -16.40 -9.75
C LEU A 59 -6.24 -15.97 -8.78
N GLY A 60 -6.26 -16.53 -7.55
CA GLY A 60 -5.20 -16.33 -6.55
C GLY A 60 -5.27 -15.01 -5.79
N GLN A 61 -6.42 -14.30 -5.84
CA GLN A 61 -6.61 -13.06 -5.08
C GLN A 61 -7.20 -13.31 -3.67
N GLY A 62 -7.29 -14.57 -3.25
CA GLY A 62 -7.84 -14.98 -1.97
C GLY A 62 -9.37 -14.86 -1.88
N PRO A 63 -10.00 -15.53 -0.89
CA PRO A 63 -11.40 -15.31 -0.62
C PRO A 63 -11.61 -13.93 0.01
N ASP A 64 -12.66 -13.24 -0.44
CA ASP A 64 -13.17 -12.04 0.22
C ASP A 64 -14.28 -12.44 1.22
N SER A 65 -14.46 -11.65 2.28
CA SER A 65 -15.60 -11.81 3.17
C SER A 65 -16.71 -10.84 2.82
N LEU A 66 -17.96 -11.26 2.98
CA LEU A 66 -19.13 -10.40 2.78
C LEU A 66 -19.10 -9.17 3.71
N GLU A 67 -18.57 -9.34 4.92
CA GLU A 67 -18.42 -8.26 5.89
C GLU A 67 -17.43 -7.18 5.38
N ASN A 68 -16.28 -7.61 4.84
CA ASN A 68 -15.34 -6.66 4.24
C ASN A 68 -15.93 -5.98 2.99
N TRP A 69 -16.75 -6.70 2.23
CA TRP A 69 -17.48 -6.16 1.10
C TRP A 69 -18.48 -5.07 1.53
N HIS A 70 -19.26 -5.31 2.61
CA HIS A 70 -20.12 -4.29 3.20
C HIS A 70 -19.33 -3.08 3.70
N ARG A 71 -18.24 -3.31 4.43
CA ARG A 71 -17.37 -2.26 4.92
C ARG A 71 -16.88 -1.34 3.79
N LEU A 72 -16.40 -1.91 2.68
CA LEU A 72 -15.81 -1.13 1.60
C LEU A 72 -16.82 -0.26 0.86
N TRP A 73 -18.09 -0.65 0.77
CA TRP A 73 -19.09 0.07 -0.03
C TRP A 73 -20.32 0.54 0.73
N ARG A 74 -20.86 -0.20 1.71
CA ARG A 74 -22.01 0.25 2.50
C ARG A 74 -21.61 1.16 3.66
N ASP A 75 -20.53 0.82 4.34
CA ASP A 75 -20.07 1.54 5.54
C ASP A 75 -18.97 2.55 5.23
N ASN A 76 -18.67 2.76 3.96
CA ASN A 76 -17.62 3.67 3.52
C ASN A 76 -17.99 5.14 3.81
N PRO A 77 -17.19 5.87 4.61
CA PRO A 77 -17.47 7.27 4.95
C PRO A 77 -17.53 8.20 3.74
N ALA A 78 -16.80 7.89 2.66
CA ALA A 78 -16.85 8.70 1.43
C ALA A 78 -18.24 8.68 0.79
N ILE A 79 -18.95 7.57 0.86
CA ILE A 79 -20.32 7.46 0.33
C ILE A 79 -21.30 8.16 1.27
N ARG A 80 -21.15 7.93 2.58
CA ARG A 80 -22.12 8.43 3.59
C ARG A 80 -22.04 9.94 3.79
N SER A 81 -20.83 10.49 3.85
CA SER A 81 -20.61 11.89 4.25
C SER A 81 -20.36 12.83 3.08
N PHE A 82 -20.04 12.35 1.88
CA PHE A 82 -19.64 13.17 0.73
C PHE A 82 -20.38 12.85 -0.57
N ASN A 83 -21.46 12.06 -0.49
CA ASN A 83 -22.25 11.65 -1.67
C ASN A 83 -21.38 11.07 -2.80
N ALA A 84 -20.27 10.41 -2.45
CA ALA A 84 -19.49 9.69 -3.45
C ALA A 84 -20.36 8.59 -4.08
N PRO A 85 -20.15 8.25 -5.37
CA PRO A 85 -20.94 7.21 -6.02
C PRO A 85 -20.73 5.86 -5.33
N SER A 86 -21.81 5.16 -5.05
CA SER A 86 -21.80 3.84 -4.39
C SER A 86 -21.51 2.67 -5.34
N ARG A 87 -20.86 2.93 -6.48
CA ARG A 87 -20.54 1.87 -7.45
C ARG A 87 -19.47 0.95 -6.90
N ILE A 88 -19.79 -0.35 -6.89
CA ILE A 88 -18.86 -1.41 -6.46
C ILE A 88 -17.76 -1.64 -7.48
N GLY A 89 -18.09 -1.52 -8.76
CA GLY A 89 -17.19 -1.76 -9.87
C GLY A 89 -17.91 -2.27 -11.12
N TRP A 90 -17.16 -2.90 -11.99
CA TRP A 90 -17.66 -3.46 -13.24
C TRP A 90 -17.22 -4.91 -13.39
N LEU A 91 -18.03 -5.68 -14.07
CA LEU A 91 -17.74 -7.08 -14.37
C LEU A 91 -17.92 -7.38 -15.86
N LEU A 92 -17.20 -8.41 -16.29
CA LEU A 92 -17.42 -9.07 -17.58
C LEU A 92 -18.21 -10.34 -17.31
N GLU A 93 -19.26 -10.53 -18.08
CA GLU A 93 -20.15 -11.68 -18.02
C GLU A 93 -20.20 -12.39 -19.37
N ASP A 94 -20.05 -13.70 -19.37
CA ASP A 94 -20.25 -14.56 -20.54
C ASP A 94 -21.25 -15.65 -20.19
N SER A 95 -22.38 -15.66 -20.94
CA SER A 95 -23.44 -16.66 -20.78
C SER A 95 -23.94 -16.81 -19.33
N GLY A 96 -24.08 -15.68 -18.61
CA GLY A 96 -24.55 -15.64 -17.22
C GLY A 96 -23.48 -15.95 -16.18
N ARG A 97 -22.21 -16.14 -16.58
CA ARG A 97 -21.08 -16.39 -15.68
C ARG A 97 -20.14 -15.19 -15.62
N ILE A 98 -19.71 -14.80 -14.41
CA ILE A 98 -18.73 -13.73 -14.20
C ILE A 98 -17.33 -14.26 -14.55
N VAL A 99 -16.69 -13.60 -15.53
CA VAL A 99 -15.37 -13.96 -16.07
C VAL A 99 -14.31 -12.88 -15.86
N GLY A 100 -14.69 -11.72 -15.37
CA GLY A 100 -13.79 -10.63 -15.01
C GLY A 100 -14.45 -9.63 -14.09
N PHE A 101 -13.64 -8.99 -13.24
CA PHE A 101 -14.07 -7.96 -12.29
C PHE A 101 -12.99 -6.91 -12.10
N LEU A 102 -13.41 -5.67 -11.94
CA LEU A 102 -12.61 -4.54 -11.46
C LEU A 102 -13.44 -3.75 -10.46
N GLY A 103 -13.03 -3.76 -9.20
CA GLY A 103 -13.67 -3.01 -8.14
C GLY A 103 -13.29 -1.53 -8.17
N SER A 104 -14.17 -0.71 -7.59
CA SER A 104 -14.02 0.74 -7.45
C SER A 104 -14.36 1.13 -6.02
N ILE A 105 -13.36 1.52 -5.23
CA ILE A 105 -13.54 1.99 -3.86
C ILE A 105 -13.53 3.51 -3.86
N PRO A 106 -14.62 4.19 -3.49
CA PRO A 106 -14.64 5.64 -3.37
C PRO A 106 -13.81 6.07 -2.15
N LEU A 107 -13.00 7.11 -2.34
CA LEU A 107 -12.11 7.67 -1.34
C LEU A 107 -12.22 9.20 -1.35
N GLN A 108 -11.83 9.81 -0.26
CA GLN A 108 -11.77 11.26 -0.11
C GLN A 108 -10.33 11.72 -0.09
N TYR A 109 -10.06 12.74 -0.87
CA TYR A 109 -8.78 13.45 -0.91
C TYR A 109 -9.00 14.93 -0.76
N GLU A 110 -7.92 15.63 -0.50
CA GLU A 110 -7.86 17.07 -0.49
C GLU A 110 -6.62 17.54 -1.25
N PHE A 111 -6.77 18.58 -2.06
CA PHE A 111 -5.67 19.18 -2.78
C PHE A 111 -5.77 20.71 -2.70
N ARG A 112 -4.77 21.34 -2.07
CA ARG A 112 -4.73 22.80 -1.86
C ARG A 112 -5.98 23.34 -1.18
N GLY A 113 -6.48 22.66 -0.15
CA GLY A 113 -7.67 23.02 0.59
C GLY A 113 -9.00 22.73 -0.12
N ALA A 114 -8.97 22.15 -1.32
CA ALA A 114 -10.20 21.75 -2.03
C ALA A 114 -10.44 20.24 -1.89
N PRO A 115 -11.64 19.82 -1.45
CA PRO A 115 -11.99 18.41 -1.36
C PRO A 115 -12.13 17.78 -2.75
N LEU A 116 -11.70 16.53 -2.89
CA LEU A 116 -11.76 15.73 -4.11
C LEU A 116 -12.40 14.38 -3.81
N VAL A 117 -13.30 13.94 -4.69
CA VAL A 117 -13.77 12.55 -4.70
C VAL A 117 -12.86 11.73 -5.60
N ALA A 118 -12.23 10.73 -5.02
CA ALA A 118 -11.39 9.79 -5.74
C ALA A 118 -12.02 8.40 -5.79
N ALA A 119 -11.55 7.57 -6.71
CA ALA A 119 -11.82 6.13 -6.75
C ALA A 119 -10.52 5.36 -6.86
N ALA A 120 -10.33 4.39 -5.97
CA ALA A 120 -9.24 3.43 -6.07
C ALA A 120 -9.72 2.14 -6.73
N THR A 121 -8.90 1.58 -7.63
CA THR A 121 -9.15 0.21 -8.14
C THR A 121 -8.92 -0.81 -7.05
N CYS A 122 -9.62 -1.92 -7.13
CA CYS A 122 -9.31 -3.09 -6.32
C CYS A 122 -9.71 -4.38 -7.04
N ARG A 123 -9.08 -5.49 -6.68
CA ARG A 123 -9.46 -6.82 -7.18
C ARG A 123 -9.58 -6.90 -8.71
N PHE A 124 -8.64 -6.28 -9.45
CA PHE A 124 -8.63 -6.38 -10.90
C PHE A 124 -8.24 -7.81 -11.33
N ALA A 125 -9.21 -8.60 -11.71
CA ALA A 125 -9.06 -9.99 -12.08
C ALA A 125 -9.87 -10.31 -13.34
N VAL A 126 -9.27 -11.04 -14.29
CA VAL A 126 -9.94 -11.52 -15.51
C VAL A 126 -9.41 -12.91 -15.83
N GLU A 127 -10.32 -13.86 -16.09
CA GLU A 127 -9.93 -15.22 -16.48
C GLU A 127 -9.09 -15.22 -17.76
N PRO A 128 -8.10 -16.12 -17.90
CA PRO A 128 -7.08 -16.07 -18.96
C PRO A 128 -7.63 -15.89 -20.38
N GLN A 129 -8.69 -16.63 -20.73
CA GLN A 129 -9.30 -16.59 -22.05
C GLN A 129 -10.06 -15.29 -22.36
N TYR A 130 -10.39 -14.49 -21.33
CA TYR A 130 -11.12 -13.22 -21.47
C TYR A 130 -10.23 -11.99 -21.30
N ARG A 131 -8.92 -12.14 -21.14
CA ARG A 131 -7.99 -11.02 -20.89
C ARG A 131 -7.98 -9.95 -21.99
N ALA A 132 -8.32 -10.32 -23.23
CA ALA A 132 -8.48 -9.36 -24.31
C ALA A 132 -9.54 -8.28 -24.02
N PHE A 133 -10.54 -8.60 -23.19
CA PHE A 133 -11.62 -7.68 -22.80
C PHE A 133 -11.31 -6.85 -21.55
N SER A 134 -10.15 -7.04 -20.87
CA SER A 134 -9.78 -6.34 -19.65
C SER A 134 -9.81 -4.80 -19.81
N HIS A 135 -9.53 -4.29 -20.99
CA HIS A 135 -9.57 -2.85 -21.28
C HIS A 135 -10.97 -2.26 -21.12
N LEU A 136 -12.06 -3.05 -21.34
CA LEU A 136 -13.43 -2.58 -21.15
C LEU A 136 -13.71 -2.21 -19.69
N LEU A 137 -13.21 -3.02 -18.73
CA LEU A 137 -13.32 -2.74 -17.30
C LEU A 137 -12.63 -1.44 -16.93
N VAL A 138 -11.38 -1.25 -17.40
CA VAL A 138 -10.60 -0.04 -17.12
C VAL A 138 -11.24 1.20 -17.74
N MET A 139 -11.78 1.08 -18.96
CA MET A 139 -12.50 2.18 -19.60
C MET A 139 -13.78 2.54 -18.85
N ALA A 140 -14.53 1.56 -18.35
CA ALA A 140 -15.73 1.79 -17.54
C ALA A 140 -15.36 2.47 -16.22
N PHE A 141 -14.28 2.03 -15.54
CA PHE A 141 -13.78 2.65 -14.33
C PHE A 141 -13.45 4.15 -14.55
N PHE A 142 -12.73 4.51 -15.61
CA PHE A 142 -12.38 5.90 -15.89
C PHE A 142 -13.54 6.77 -16.44
N ARG A 143 -14.68 6.18 -16.80
CA ARG A 143 -15.86 6.92 -17.27
C ARG A 143 -16.76 7.47 -16.16
N GLN A 144 -16.50 7.16 -14.90
CA GLN A 144 -17.27 7.69 -13.76
C GLN A 144 -17.22 9.22 -13.74
N LYS A 145 -18.35 9.87 -13.98
CA LYS A 145 -18.41 11.35 -14.13
C LYS A 145 -18.19 12.08 -12.81
N GLU A 146 -18.58 11.48 -11.72
CA GLU A 146 -18.54 12.06 -10.36
C GLU A 146 -17.13 11.98 -9.73
N ILE A 147 -16.26 11.15 -10.29
CA ILE A 147 -14.90 10.96 -9.79
C ILE A 147 -13.94 11.97 -10.44
N GLN A 148 -13.20 12.68 -9.60
CA GLN A 148 -12.22 13.68 -10.02
C GLN A 148 -10.81 13.08 -10.13
N LEU A 149 -10.49 12.08 -9.30
CA LEU A 149 -9.19 11.42 -9.25
C LEU A 149 -9.35 9.89 -9.23
N PHE A 150 -8.63 9.21 -10.10
CA PHE A 150 -8.56 7.76 -10.18
C PHE A 150 -7.18 7.29 -9.75
N ILE A 151 -7.13 6.24 -8.93
CA ILE A 151 -5.91 5.70 -8.33
C ILE A 151 -5.88 4.18 -8.50
N ASP A 152 -4.70 3.65 -8.80
CA ASP A 152 -4.37 2.23 -8.72
C ASP A 152 -3.03 2.07 -8.02
N SER A 153 -3.04 1.72 -6.73
CA SER A 153 -1.83 1.65 -5.88
C SER A 153 -1.19 0.24 -5.86
N SER A 154 -1.84 -0.74 -6.50
CA SER A 154 -1.46 -2.15 -6.42
C SER A 154 -1.38 -2.84 -7.79
N ALA A 155 -1.27 -2.07 -8.89
CA ALA A 155 -1.26 -2.59 -10.25
C ALA A 155 -0.17 -3.64 -10.47
N THR A 156 -0.56 -4.83 -10.92
CA THR A 156 0.41 -5.79 -11.47
C THR A 156 1.03 -5.25 -12.76
N PRO A 157 2.19 -5.74 -13.23
CA PRO A 157 2.78 -5.30 -14.50
C PRO A 157 1.83 -5.43 -15.71
N ALA A 158 0.95 -6.44 -15.70
CA ALA A 158 -0.05 -6.64 -16.75
C ALA A 158 -1.17 -5.59 -16.66
N ALA A 159 -1.72 -5.36 -15.47
CA ALA A 159 -2.72 -4.33 -15.21
C ALA A 159 -2.18 -2.94 -15.54
N GLY A 160 -0.93 -2.64 -15.14
CA GLY A 160 -0.27 -1.37 -15.40
C GLY A 160 -0.16 -1.03 -16.89
N LYS A 161 0.07 -2.02 -17.76
CA LYS A 161 0.05 -1.81 -19.22
C LYS A 161 -1.31 -1.32 -19.71
N ILE A 162 -2.39 -1.87 -19.16
CA ILE A 162 -3.76 -1.49 -19.53
C ILE A 162 -4.08 -0.09 -18.98
N MET A 163 -3.67 0.20 -17.73
CA MET A 163 -3.80 1.54 -17.14
C MET A 163 -3.07 2.61 -17.96
N ALA A 164 -1.82 2.34 -18.35
CA ALA A 164 -1.02 3.25 -19.20
C ALA A 164 -1.66 3.44 -20.60
N ALA A 165 -2.15 2.38 -21.23
CA ALA A 165 -2.88 2.46 -22.50
C ALA A 165 -4.17 3.31 -22.38
N ALA A 166 -4.81 3.31 -21.21
CA ALA A 166 -5.94 4.17 -20.89
C ALA A 166 -5.53 5.59 -20.41
N LYS A 167 -4.25 5.97 -20.62
CA LYS A 167 -3.67 7.30 -20.29
C LYS A 167 -3.62 7.60 -18.79
N ALA A 168 -3.57 6.58 -17.93
CA ALA A 168 -3.14 6.76 -16.55
C ALA A 168 -1.62 6.93 -16.50
N GLN A 169 -1.13 7.74 -15.57
CA GLN A 169 0.29 8.04 -15.39
C GLN A 169 0.82 7.38 -14.13
N VAL A 170 2.09 7.05 -14.13
CA VAL A 170 2.78 6.58 -12.93
C VAL A 170 2.94 7.75 -11.96
N LEU A 171 2.74 7.47 -10.66
CA LEU A 171 2.98 8.41 -9.58
C LEU A 171 4.39 9.03 -9.71
N PRO A 172 4.50 10.38 -9.75
CA PRO A 172 5.80 11.02 -9.90
C PRO A 172 6.64 11.00 -8.61
N GLN A 173 6.06 10.64 -7.46
CA GLN A 173 6.77 10.56 -6.19
C GLN A 173 7.72 9.35 -6.16
N LYS A 174 8.97 9.57 -6.54
CA LYS A 174 10.00 8.52 -6.65
C LYS A 174 10.28 7.76 -5.35
N THR A 175 10.04 8.39 -4.20
CA THR A 175 10.18 7.74 -2.89
C THR A 175 9.26 6.55 -2.73
N TYR A 176 8.17 6.45 -3.50
CA TYR A 176 7.25 5.31 -3.49
C TYR A 176 7.85 4.05 -4.14
N GLU A 177 8.90 4.18 -4.93
CA GLU A 177 9.61 3.07 -5.57
C GLU A 177 10.65 2.40 -4.67
N SER A 178 10.85 2.93 -3.46
CA SER A 178 11.87 2.43 -2.53
C SER A 178 11.33 2.24 -1.13
N ILE A 179 11.82 1.18 -0.46
CA ILE A 179 11.50 0.87 0.93
C ILE A 179 12.72 1.23 1.78
N LEU A 180 12.51 2.03 2.83
CA LEU A 180 13.46 2.11 3.94
C LEU A 180 13.08 1.07 4.97
N PHE A 181 14.07 0.40 5.58
CA PHE A 181 13.76 -0.58 6.60
C PHE A 181 14.84 -0.68 7.68
N TRP A 182 14.39 -1.05 8.87
CA TRP A 182 15.23 -1.39 10.03
C TRP A 182 15.12 -2.88 10.29
N VAL A 183 16.27 -3.54 10.46
CA VAL A 183 16.33 -4.94 10.85
C VAL A 183 16.23 -5.01 12.37
N LEU A 184 15.17 -5.65 12.88
CA LEU A 184 14.90 -5.82 14.31
C LEU A 184 15.41 -7.19 14.81
N ASN A 185 15.39 -8.19 13.93
CA ASN A 185 15.91 -9.54 14.19
C ASN A 185 16.93 -9.95 13.12
N PRO A 186 18.23 -9.64 13.31
CA PRO A 186 19.27 -9.93 12.32
C PRO A 186 19.35 -11.41 11.94
N ARG A 187 19.11 -12.32 12.90
CA ARG A 187 19.20 -13.77 12.69
C ARG A 187 18.11 -14.29 11.75
N ARG A 188 16.85 -13.86 11.95
CA ARG A 188 15.74 -14.27 11.08
C ARG A 188 15.82 -13.61 9.70
N TYR A 189 16.18 -12.33 9.67
CA TYR A 189 16.36 -11.61 8.41
C TYR A 189 17.47 -12.21 7.55
N SER A 190 18.60 -12.62 8.14
CA SER A 190 19.69 -13.31 7.40
C SER A 190 19.21 -14.64 6.81
N ALA A 191 18.48 -15.45 7.59
CA ALA A 191 17.91 -16.69 7.08
C ALA A 191 16.94 -16.47 5.91
N TYR A 192 16.09 -15.46 6.02
CA TYR A 192 15.18 -15.04 4.96
C TYR A 192 15.94 -14.63 3.68
N ALA A 193 16.94 -13.75 3.82
CA ALA A 193 17.73 -13.28 2.69
C ALA A 193 18.44 -14.41 1.95
N LEU A 194 18.98 -15.39 2.68
CA LEU A 194 19.65 -16.57 2.12
C LEU A 194 18.67 -17.49 1.38
N ARG A 195 17.48 -17.75 1.96
CA ARG A 195 16.43 -18.53 1.28
C ARG A 195 15.99 -17.86 -0.01
N LYS A 196 15.84 -16.54 0.00
CA LYS A 196 15.49 -15.77 -1.19
C LYS A 196 16.55 -15.84 -2.30
N MET A 197 17.81 -16.09 -1.92
CA MET A 197 18.90 -16.39 -2.87
C MET A 197 18.91 -17.86 -3.35
N GLY A 198 18.00 -18.70 -2.88
CA GLY A 198 17.88 -20.11 -3.25
C GLY A 198 18.75 -21.05 -2.43
N LEU A 199 19.34 -20.58 -1.32
CA LEU A 199 20.12 -21.43 -0.43
C LEU A 199 19.19 -22.20 0.53
N THR A 200 19.55 -23.44 0.83
CA THR A 200 18.78 -24.34 1.70
C THR A 200 19.71 -25.11 2.66
N GLY A 201 19.14 -25.81 3.63
CA GLY A 201 19.87 -26.74 4.51
C GLY A 201 20.98 -26.09 5.34
N THR A 202 22.14 -26.77 5.39
CA THR A 202 23.31 -26.35 6.19
C THR A 202 23.87 -24.99 5.77
N ALA A 203 23.77 -24.63 4.49
CA ALA A 203 24.20 -23.32 4.00
C ALA A 203 23.40 -22.16 4.61
N VAL A 204 22.08 -22.34 4.81
CA VAL A 204 21.24 -21.37 5.52
C VAL A 204 21.61 -21.31 6.99
N TRP A 205 21.90 -22.44 7.62
CA TRP A 205 22.26 -22.49 9.04
C TRP A 205 23.58 -21.73 9.32
N LEU A 206 24.65 -22.03 8.58
CA LEU A 206 25.95 -21.33 8.67
C LEU A 206 25.82 -19.84 8.32
N GLY A 207 25.17 -19.54 7.21
CA GLY A 207 24.98 -18.19 6.74
C GLY A 207 24.07 -17.34 7.65
N ARG A 208 23.22 -17.97 8.44
CA ARG A 208 22.40 -17.31 9.47
C ARG A 208 23.26 -16.76 10.62
N VAL A 209 24.28 -17.49 11.05
CA VAL A 209 25.23 -17.05 12.09
C VAL A 209 26.14 -15.95 11.54
N LEU A 210 26.76 -16.18 10.39
CA LEU A 210 27.63 -15.18 9.75
C LEU A 210 26.86 -13.92 9.36
N GLY A 211 25.67 -14.06 8.79
CA GLY A 211 24.81 -12.92 8.44
C GLY A 211 24.35 -12.13 9.66
N GLN A 212 24.13 -12.77 10.80
CA GLN A 212 23.85 -12.08 12.05
C GLN A 212 25.03 -11.20 12.48
N LEU A 213 26.27 -11.74 12.45
CA LEU A 213 27.48 -10.98 12.80
C LEU A 213 27.70 -9.82 11.85
N VAL A 214 27.51 -10.02 10.54
CA VAL A 214 27.61 -8.95 9.53
C VAL A 214 26.58 -7.86 9.77
N LEU A 215 25.32 -8.21 10.05
CA LEU A 215 24.27 -7.22 10.34
C LEU A 215 24.49 -6.51 11.66
N GLN A 216 25.02 -7.21 12.68
CA GLN A 216 25.41 -6.57 13.95
C GLN A 216 26.56 -5.59 13.74
N ALA A 217 27.59 -5.95 12.99
CA ALA A 217 28.65 -5.01 12.64
C ALA A 217 28.13 -3.85 11.77
N ALA A 218 27.26 -4.12 10.81
CA ALA A 218 26.62 -3.07 10.03
C ALA A 218 25.76 -2.13 10.88
N SER A 219 25.15 -2.60 11.97
CA SER A 219 24.33 -1.78 12.86
C SER A 219 25.13 -0.68 13.60
N LEU A 220 26.47 -0.75 13.62
CA LEU A 220 27.30 0.33 14.10
C LEU A 220 27.20 1.57 13.20
N PHE A 221 26.95 1.38 11.91
CA PHE A 221 26.90 2.46 10.91
C PHE A 221 25.51 2.69 10.34
N TRP A 222 24.70 1.64 10.19
CA TRP A 222 23.32 1.66 9.70
C TRP A 222 22.37 1.18 10.78
N ASN A 223 21.07 1.19 10.49
CA ASN A 223 20.04 0.64 11.38
C ASN A 223 19.99 1.35 12.75
N ARG A 224 20.31 2.63 12.77
CA ARG A 224 20.30 3.43 14.00
C ARG A 224 18.87 3.69 14.45
N ARG A 225 18.69 3.85 15.76
CA ARG A 225 17.40 4.20 16.36
C ARG A 225 17.43 5.65 16.84
N PRO A 226 16.32 6.38 16.70
CA PRO A 226 16.19 7.67 17.36
C PRO A 226 16.39 7.54 18.87
N PRO A 227 16.88 8.59 19.55
CA PRO A 227 16.93 8.62 21.01
C PRO A 227 15.51 8.51 21.59
N ALA A 228 15.41 8.21 22.87
CA ALA A 228 14.16 8.36 23.58
C ALA A 228 13.65 9.81 23.46
N SER A 229 12.32 9.98 23.48
CA SER A 229 11.69 11.30 23.32
C SER A 229 12.29 12.32 24.30
N THR A 230 12.45 13.56 23.85
CA THR A 230 12.85 14.69 24.71
C THR A 230 11.72 15.03 25.67
N ALA A 231 12.04 15.67 26.80
CA ALA A 231 11.06 16.06 27.84
C ALA A 231 9.88 16.93 27.31
N SER A 232 10.04 17.53 26.13
CA SER A 232 9.02 18.39 25.51
C SER A 232 8.03 17.63 24.62
N LEU A 233 8.27 16.35 24.33
CA LEU A 233 7.42 15.52 23.47
C LEU A 233 6.87 14.32 24.24
N GLU A 234 5.56 14.17 24.25
CA GLU A 234 4.87 13.00 24.82
C GLU A 234 4.32 12.14 23.68
N VAL A 235 4.79 10.91 23.60
CA VAL A 235 4.27 9.91 22.63
C VAL A 235 3.42 8.90 23.37
N ARG A 236 2.19 8.72 22.93
CA ARG A 236 1.22 7.77 23.49
C ARG A 236 0.91 6.68 22.48
N ASN A 237 0.71 5.46 22.97
CA ASN A 237 0.11 4.38 22.19
C ASN A 237 -1.36 4.29 22.59
N GLU A 238 -2.24 4.65 21.68
CA GLU A 238 -3.66 4.81 21.93
C GLU A 238 -4.47 3.90 20.98
N PRO A 239 -5.66 3.41 21.40
CA PRO A 239 -6.55 2.73 20.46
C PRO A 239 -7.11 3.73 19.44
N LEU A 240 -7.38 3.27 18.22
CA LEU A 240 -8.00 4.12 17.17
C LEU A 240 -9.34 4.72 17.62
N SER A 241 -10.09 4.00 18.45
CA SER A 241 -11.36 4.45 19.02
C SER A 241 -11.25 5.64 20.01
N SER A 242 -10.03 5.97 20.47
CA SER A 242 -9.80 7.14 21.31
C SER A 242 -9.61 8.45 20.55
N LEU A 243 -9.54 8.37 19.22
CA LEU A 243 -9.43 9.56 18.37
C LEU A 243 -10.72 10.40 18.49
N GLY A 244 -10.56 11.66 18.85
CA GLY A 244 -11.68 12.60 19.09
C GLY A 244 -11.30 14.02 18.62
N ASP A 245 -11.93 15.03 19.22
CA ASP A 245 -11.83 16.43 18.81
C ASP A 245 -10.39 16.95 18.62
N ARG A 246 -9.45 16.51 19.48
CA ARG A 246 -8.03 16.90 19.36
C ARG A 246 -7.40 16.40 18.09
N PHE A 247 -7.78 15.20 17.67
CA PHE A 247 -7.31 14.61 16.43
C PHE A 247 -7.91 15.35 15.22
N GLU A 248 -9.22 15.62 15.26
CA GLU A 248 -9.89 16.38 14.19
C GLU A 248 -9.27 17.77 14.02
N GLN A 249 -9.06 18.52 15.11
CA GLN A 249 -8.41 19.83 15.07
C GLN A 249 -6.99 19.77 14.49
N PHE A 250 -6.22 18.73 14.84
CA PHE A 250 -4.87 18.52 14.30
C PHE A 250 -4.93 18.26 12.79
N VAL A 251 -5.79 17.35 12.34
CA VAL A 251 -5.89 16.99 10.92
C VAL A 251 -6.41 18.18 10.11
N ASP A 252 -7.42 18.87 10.57
CA ASP A 252 -7.95 20.07 9.90
C ASP A 252 -6.87 21.16 9.78
N THR A 253 -6.09 21.38 10.83
CA THR A 253 -4.99 22.36 10.79
C THR A 253 -3.95 22.00 9.72
N ILE A 254 -3.61 20.72 9.58
CA ILE A 254 -2.67 20.27 8.55
C ILE A 254 -3.31 20.37 7.17
N SER A 255 -4.52 19.88 6.97
CA SER A 255 -5.23 19.92 5.70
C SER A 255 -5.32 21.33 5.12
N HIS A 256 -5.64 22.32 5.95
CA HIS A 256 -5.71 23.72 5.50
C HIS A 256 -4.36 24.32 5.08
N ARG A 257 -3.24 23.81 5.60
CA ARG A 257 -1.89 24.26 5.27
C ARG A 257 -1.24 23.45 4.16
N GLN A 258 -1.76 22.26 3.87
CA GLN A 258 -1.17 21.32 2.93
C GLN A 258 -1.40 21.74 1.48
N THR A 259 -0.33 21.83 0.71
CA THR A 259 -0.38 22.11 -0.74
C THR A 259 -0.33 20.84 -1.58
N GLN A 260 -0.04 19.69 -0.95
CA GLN A 260 0.05 18.38 -1.57
C GLN A 260 -1.32 17.70 -1.62
N LEU A 261 -1.46 16.75 -2.52
CA LEU A 261 -2.59 15.82 -2.51
C LEU A 261 -2.48 14.93 -1.28
N LEU A 262 -3.49 14.99 -0.43
CA LEU A 262 -3.57 14.28 0.82
C LEU A 262 -4.88 13.50 0.89
N ALA A 263 -4.83 12.20 1.12
CA ALA A 263 -6.02 11.44 1.45
C ALA A 263 -6.60 11.96 2.79
N ARG A 264 -7.92 12.05 2.88
CA ARG A 264 -8.55 12.56 4.10
C ARG A 264 -8.37 11.60 5.28
N ARG A 265 -8.16 12.16 6.46
CA ARG A 265 -7.82 11.45 7.70
C ARG A 265 -8.66 11.99 8.86
N SER A 266 -9.97 11.75 8.85
CA SER A 266 -10.77 11.94 10.06
C SER A 266 -10.71 10.71 10.97
N SER A 267 -11.10 10.82 12.23
CA SER A 267 -11.22 9.67 13.15
C SER A 267 -12.14 8.59 12.57
N GLU A 268 -13.28 8.97 11.98
CA GLU A 268 -14.21 8.06 11.31
C GLU A 268 -13.52 7.32 10.15
N ILE A 269 -12.75 8.02 9.32
CA ILE A 269 -12.07 7.42 8.16
C ILE A 269 -10.94 6.49 8.62
N LEU A 270 -10.15 6.87 9.62
CA LEU A 270 -9.08 6.00 10.15
C LEU A 270 -9.65 4.74 10.81
N LEU A 271 -10.75 4.86 11.57
CA LEU A 271 -11.46 3.72 12.13
C LEU A 271 -11.94 2.79 11.00
N TRP A 272 -12.66 3.32 10.02
CA TRP A 272 -13.12 2.55 8.86
C TRP A 272 -11.97 1.88 8.11
N HIS A 273 -10.85 2.57 7.96
CA HIS A 273 -9.70 2.10 7.19
C HIS A 273 -8.96 0.97 7.91
N PHE A 274 -8.77 1.05 9.22
CA PHE A 274 -7.88 0.17 9.98
C PHE A 274 -8.59 -0.78 10.94
N GLU A 275 -9.78 -0.48 11.45
CA GLU A 275 -10.57 -1.35 12.34
C GLU A 275 -11.56 -2.22 11.57
N ALA A 276 -11.11 -2.95 10.56
CA ALA A 276 -11.97 -3.96 9.97
C ALA A 276 -12.13 -5.14 10.93
N PRO A 277 -13.36 -5.63 11.21
CA PRO A 277 -13.63 -6.73 12.14
C PRO A 277 -12.86 -8.02 11.83
N GLN A 278 -12.47 -8.19 10.57
CA GLN A 278 -11.67 -9.32 10.09
C GLN A 278 -10.21 -8.96 9.83
N ASN A 279 -9.78 -7.75 10.18
CA ASN A 279 -8.37 -7.39 10.10
C ASN A 279 -7.62 -8.19 11.16
N ARG A 280 -7.21 -9.41 10.82
CA ARG A 280 -6.32 -10.25 11.63
C ARG A 280 -4.94 -9.61 11.85
N ARG A 281 -4.74 -8.41 11.30
CA ARG A 281 -3.46 -7.69 11.36
C ARG A 281 -3.59 -6.57 12.39
N PRO A 282 -2.98 -6.75 13.56
CA PRO A 282 -3.05 -5.73 14.61
C PRO A 282 -2.47 -4.41 14.10
N VAL A 283 -3.07 -3.32 14.54
CA VAL A 283 -2.65 -1.96 14.27
C VAL A 283 -2.29 -1.30 15.58
N SER A 284 -1.21 -0.51 15.60
CA SER A 284 -0.86 0.37 16.72
C SER A 284 -0.88 1.81 16.25
N LEU A 285 -1.59 2.66 16.98
CA LEU A 285 -1.61 4.10 16.75
C LEU A 285 -0.70 4.77 17.79
N PHE A 286 0.25 5.55 17.31
CA PHE A 286 1.06 6.45 18.15
C PHE A 286 0.67 7.89 17.87
N THR A 287 0.32 8.62 18.92
CA THR A 287 0.06 10.07 18.89
C THR A 287 1.20 10.80 19.58
N CYS A 288 1.59 11.95 19.06
CA CYS A 288 2.65 12.77 19.63
C CYS A 288 2.09 14.15 20.03
N TYR A 289 2.36 14.53 21.26
CA TYR A 289 1.93 15.82 21.80
C TYR A 289 3.15 16.68 22.14
N ARG A 290 3.05 17.97 21.82
CA ARG A 290 4.01 19.00 22.23
C ARG A 290 3.27 20.05 23.05
N ASN A 291 3.68 20.25 24.30
CA ASN A 291 3.01 21.18 25.24
C ASN A 291 1.48 20.94 25.35
N GLY A 292 1.07 19.66 25.36
CA GLY A 292 -0.32 19.25 25.46
C GLY A 292 -1.13 19.37 24.16
N GLN A 293 -0.57 19.90 23.08
CA GLN A 293 -1.21 19.96 21.75
C GLN A 293 -0.72 18.80 20.86
N MET A 294 -1.65 18.17 20.17
CA MET A 294 -1.33 17.13 19.21
C MET A 294 -0.52 17.70 18.05
N SER A 295 0.61 17.09 17.75
CA SER A 295 1.58 17.57 16.77
C SER A 295 1.96 16.52 15.72
N GLY A 296 1.48 15.29 15.88
CA GLY A 296 1.69 14.23 14.89
C GLY A 296 1.12 12.89 15.33
N TYR A 297 1.02 11.96 14.39
CA TYR A 297 0.68 10.56 14.64
C TYR A 297 1.37 9.63 13.65
N LEU A 298 1.39 8.34 14.01
CA LEU A 298 1.88 7.25 13.17
C LEU A 298 1.00 6.02 13.38
N VAL A 299 0.60 5.39 12.27
CA VAL A 299 -0.08 4.10 12.27
C VAL A 299 0.90 3.02 11.85
N LEU A 300 1.09 2.03 12.72
CA LEU A 300 1.94 0.87 12.49
C LEU A 300 1.08 -0.37 12.27
N ARG A 301 1.27 -1.07 11.16
CA ARG A 301 0.58 -2.30 10.81
C ARG A 301 1.53 -3.48 10.84
N PHE A 302 1.05 -4.65 11.30
CA PHE A 302 1.83 -5.88 11.38
C PHE A 302 1.37 -6.87 10.31
N TYR A 303 2.32 -7.57 9.72
CA TYR A 303 2.09 -8.59 8.70
C TYR A 303 2.80 -9.88 9.09
N GLU A 304 2.04 -10.97 9.13
CA GLU A 304 2.62 -12.31 9.21
C GLU A 304 2.89 -12.80 7.80
N GLU A 305 4.12 -13.17 7.52
CA GLU A 305 4.49 -13.70 6.23
C GLU A 305 4.38 -15.22 6.27
N SER A 306 3.45 -15.77 5.48
CA SER A 306 3.12 -17.19 5.52
C SER A 306 4.13 -18.10 4.80
N GLN A 307 4.79 -17.62 3.74
CA GLN A 307 5.63 -18.46 2.88
C GLN A 307 7.13 -18.42 3.21
N GLU A 308 7.65 -17.28 3.65
CA GLU A 308 9.08 -17.09 3.87
C GLU A 308 9.45 -16.91 5.35
N GLY A 309 8.45 -16.85 6.24
CA GLY A 309 8.62 -16.80 7.69
C GLY A 309 9.19 -15.50 8.25
N LEU A 310 9.11 -14.38 7.50
CA LEU A 310 9.54 -13.06 7.95
C LEU A 310 8.36 -12.26 8.47
N LYS A 311 8.39 -11.90 9.75
CA LYS A 311 7.39 -11.03 10.38
C LYS A 311 7.74 -9.56 10.08
N ARG A 312 6.81 -8.85 9.45
CA ARG A 312 7.02 -7.48 9.01
C ARG A 312 6.10 -6.52 9.74
N SER A 313 6.62 -5.35 10.07
CA SER A 313 5.81 -4.20 10.44
C SER A 313 6.02 -3.08 9.42
N VAL A 314 4.95 -2.35 9.11
CA VAL A 314 4.96 -1.29 8.08
C VAL A 314 4.34 -0.05 8.68
N VAL A 315 4.99 1.10 8.49
CA VAL A 315 4.38 2.39 8.76
C VAL A 315 3.32 2.62 7.69
N ALA A 316 2.06 2.40 8.07
CA ALA A 316 0.92 2.48 7.16
C ALA A 316 0.53 3.93 6.90
N ASP A 317 0.62 4.79 7.92
CA ASP A 317 0.39 6.22 7.81
C ASP A 317 1.25 6.99 8.81
N LEU A 318 1.61 8.21 8.48
CA LEU A 318 2.37 9.14 9.32
C LEU A 318 1.99 10.56 8.88
N LEU A 319 1.58 11.39 9.81
CA LEU A 319 1.35 12.81 9.57
C LEU A 319 1.91 13.61 10.74
N VAL A 320 2.72 14.62 10.44
CA VAL A 320 3.35 15.47 11.45
C VAL A 320 3.24 16.94 11.07
N GLN A 321 3.10 17.78 12.07
CA GLN A 321 3.04 19.21 11.86
C GLN A 321 4.38 19.72 11.31
N ASP A 322 4.32 20.51 10.24
CA ASP A 322 5.44 21.18 9.59
C ASP A 322 6.61 20.26 9.19
N ASP A 323 6.34 18.97 8.96
CA ASP A 323 7.35 17.92 8.70
C ASP A 323 8.47 17.88 9.77
N ASP A 324 8.13 18.19 11.03
CA ASP A 324 9.09 18.33 12.13
C ASP A 324 9.87 17.05 12.40
N SER A 325 11.16 17.11 12.17
CA SER A 325 12.06 15.95 12.28
C SER A 325 12.16 15.39 13.71
N THR A 326 11.88 16.19 14.75
CA THR A 326 11.92 15.72 16.14
C THR A 326 10.68 14.87 16.45
N ILE A 327 9.52 15.26 15.92
CA ILE A 327 8.28 14.49 16.04
C ILE A 327 8.39 13.19 15.23
N VAL A 328 8.90 13.27 13.99
CA VAL A 328 9.15 12.06 13.17
C VAL A 328 10.07 11.09 13.92
N ALA A 329 11.15 11.58 14.55
CA ALA A 329 12.07 10.74 15.31
C ALA A 329 11.40 10.08 16.53
N ALA A 330 10.59 10.83 17.29
CA ALA A 330 9.89 10.32 18.46
C ALA A 330 8.87 9.23 18.09
N LEU A 331 8.08 9.46 17.03
CA LEU A 331 7.12 8.49 16.51
C LEU A 331 7.81 7.25 15.93
N LEU A 332 8.89 7.42 15.15
CA LEU A 332 9.69 6.30 14.63
C LEU A 332 10.27 5.45 15.76
N ARG A 333 10.77 6.09 16.84
CA ARG A 333 11.29 5.37 18.02
C ARG A 333 10.20 4.50 18.64
N ALA A 334 9.03 5.05 18.89
CA ALA A 334 7.91 4.32 19.48
C ALA A 334 7.47 3.14 18.57
N ALA A 335 7.43 3.37 17.25
CA ALA A 335 7.11 2.33 16.27
C ALA A 335 8.15 1.19 16.25
N LEU A 336 9.45 1.51 16.31
CA LEU A 336 10.54 0.52 16.38
C LEU A 336 10.47 -0.32 17.66
N ASP A 337 10.22 0.33 18.81
CA ASP A 337 10.12 -0.35 20.09
C ASP A 337 8.88 -1.27 20.14
N GLN A 338 7.74 -0.83 19.60
CA GLN A 338 6.54 -1.65 19.50
C GLN A 338 6.70 -2.81 18.52
N ALA A 339 7.30 -2.58 17.37
CA ALA A 339 7.58 -3.61 16.37
C ALA A 339 8.47 -4.71 16.97
N GLN A 340 9.49 -4.33 17.74
CA GLN A 340 10.35 -5.27 18.43
C GLN A 340 9.61 -6.05 19.53
N LYS A 341 8.77 -5.38 20.34
CA LYS A 341 7.93 -6.04 21.36
C LYS A 341 6.96 -7.04 20.74
N ALA A 342 6.39 -6.72 19.58
CA ALA A 342 5.49 -7.60 18.84
C ALA A 342 6.23 -8.73 18.08
N GLY A 343 7.57 -8.80 18.18
CA GLY A 343 8.37 -9.85 17.54
C GLY A 343 8.49 -9.71 16.03
N ALA A 344 8.33 -8.50 15.48
CA ALA A 344 8.61 -8.24 14.08
C ALA A 344 10.12 -8.40 13.78
N ASP A 345 10.45 -8.88 12.60
CA ASP A 345 11.83 -9.06 12.17
C ASP A 345 12.38 -7.79 11.50
N ILE A 346 11.49 -7.02 10.87
CA ILE A 346 11.81 -5.73 10.24
C ILE A 346 10.68 -4.72 10.42
N LEU A 347 11.04 -3.44 10.43
CA LEU A 347 10.12 -2.31 10.26
C LEU A 347 10.40 -1.65 8.92
N GLU A 348 9.36 -1.44 8.12
CA GLU A 348 9.43 -0.86 6.78
C GLU A 348 8.69 0.47 6.67
N VAL A 349 9.24 1.37 5.85
CA VAL A 349 8.61 2.64 5.46
C VAL A 349 8.62 2.74 3.94
N VAL A 350 7.45 2.81 3.34
CA VAL A 350 7.23 2.92 1.89
C VAL A 350 6.64 4.28 1.57
N GLY A 351 7.07 4.90 0.49
CA GLY A 351 6.53 6.20 0.07
C GLY A 351 6.97 7.34 0.99
N PHE A 352 6.05 8.22 1.32
CA PHE A 352 6.21 9.50 2.00
C PHE A 352 7.02 10.54 1.21
N PRO A 353 6.73 11.84 1.34
CA PRO A 353 7.48 12.90 0.68
C PRO A 353 8.95 12.92 1.07
N MET A 354 9.79 13.50 0.20
CA MET A 354 11.24 13.55 0.42
C MET A 354 11.60 14.19 1.77
N LYS A 355 10.90 15.23 2.21
CA LYS A 355 11.13 15.87 3.53
C LYS A 355 11.01 14.89 4.69
N ILE A 356 9.98 14.04 4.69
CA ILE A 356 9.84 12.98 5.71
C ILE A 356 10.96 11.95 5.56
N ARG A 357 11.31 11.56 4.32
CA ARG A 357 12.40 10.61 4.05
C ARG A 357 13.75 11.13 4.55
N GLU A 358 14.04 12.41 4.38
CA GLU A 358 15.26 13.05 4.90
C GLU A 358 15.35 12.97 6.43
N CYS A 359 14.22 13.16 7.14
CA CYS A 359 14.16 12.93 8.57
C CYS A 359 14.54 11.50 8.94
N LEU A 360 14.05 10.52 8.18
CA LEU A 360 14.29 9.09 8.39
C LEU A 360 15.73 8.68 8.04
N PHE A 361 16.35 9.26 7.00
CA PHE A 361 17.73 8.96 6.58
C PHE A 361 18.78 9.30 7.67
N ARG A 362 18.47 10.23 8.58
CA ARG A 362 19.35 10.52 9.74
C ARG A 362 19.64 9.27 10.57
N TRP A 363 18.71 8.30 10.58
CA TRP A 363 18.83 7.06 11.35
C TRP A 363 19.42 5.92 10.54
N ARG A 364 19.89 6.22 9.32
CA ARG A 364 20.61 5.30 8.42
C ARG A 364 19.92 3.95 8.28
N PRO A 365 18.64 3.91 7.82
CA PRO A 365 17.97 2.68 7.51
C PRO A 365 18.67 1.96 6.34
N PHE A 366 18.43 0.67 6.23
CA PHE A 366 18.67 -0.02 4.96
C PHE A 366 17.64 0.41 3.93
N SER A 367 17.98 0.25 2.65
CA SER A 367 17.04 0.55 1.56
C SER A 367 17.03 -0.57 0.52
N ARG A 368 15.87 -0.75 -0.10
CA ARG A 368 15.69 -1.64 -1.25
C ARG A 368 14.65 -1.07 -2.19
N SER A 369 14.73 -1.44 -3.48
CA SER A 369 13.68 -1.11 -4.42
C SER A 369 12.39 -1.89 -4.10
N LEU A 370 11.25 -1.25 -4.28
CA LEU A 370 9.96 -1.93 -4.27
C LEU A 370 9.89 -2.82 -5.52
N PRO A 371 9.40 -4.07 -5.41
CA PRO A 371 9.04 -4.85 -6.60
C PRO A 371 8.03 -4.06 -7.45
N ALA A 372 8.12 -4.20 -8.76
CA ALA A 372 7.40 -3.40 -9.73
C ALA A 372 5.87 -3.59 -9.67
N ASN A 373 5.23 -2.90 -8.73
CA ASN A 373 3.80 -2.64 -8.72
C ASN A 373 3.64 -1.13 -8.71
N PRO A 374 3.72 -0.48 -9.88
CA PRO A 374 3.67 0.97 -9.95
C PRO A 374 2.31 1.50 -9.53
N PHE A 375 2.33 2.60 -8.80
CA PHE A 375 1.14 3.35 -8.46
C PHE A 375 0.75 4.21 -9.68
N TYR A 376 -0.47 4.06 -10.16
CA TYR A 376 -1.01 4.85 -11.27
C TYR A 376 -2.04 5.85 -10.78
N PHE A 377 -2.10 7.01 -11.45
CA PHE A 377 -3.16 7.99 -11.24
C PHE A 377 -3.67 8.55 -12.57
N LYS A 378 -4.90 9.06 -12.53
CA LYS A 378 -5.50 9.84 -13.61
C LYS A 378 -6.49 10.83 -13.03
N ALA A 379 -6.29 12.11 -13.26
CA ALA A 379 -7.29 13.12 -12.90
C ALA A 379 -8.18 13.43 -14.11
N ARG A 380 -9.45 13.73 -13.82
CA ARG A 380 -10.45 14.08 -14.84
C ARG A 380 -10.18 15.43 -15.46
N GLU A 381 -9.96 16.44 -14.60
CA GLU A 381 -9.69 17.79 -15.04
C GLU A 381 -8.23 17.94 -15.47
N LYS A 382 -8.02 18.58 -16.63
CA LYS A 382 -6.68 18.80 -17.19
C LYS A 382 -5.77 19.57 -16.22
N LYS A 383 -6.29 20.64 -15.59
CA LYS A 383 -5.50 21.44 -14.62
C LYS A 383 -5.05 20.62 -13.42
N LEU A 384 -5.94 19.81 -12.86
CA LEU A 384 -5.60 18.91 -11.75
C LEU A 384 -4.58 17.87 -12.21
N HIS A 385 -4.78 17.29 -13.39
CA HIS A 385 -3.88 16.27 -13.94
C HIS A 385 -2.45 16.83 -14.14
N GLU A 386 -2.32 18.01 -14.72
CA GLU A 386 -1.03 18.70 -14.92
C GLU A 386 -0.36 19.04 -13.58
N ALA A 387 -1.13 19.51 -12.58
CA ALA A 387 -0.60 19.79 -11.25
C ALA A 387 -0.05 18.51 -10.58
N LEU A 388 -0.75 17.38 -10.71
CA LEU A 388 -0.36 16.10 -10.13
C LEU A 388 0.79 15.39 -10.86
N GLN A 389 1.28 15.91 -12.00
CA GLN A 389 2.51 15.44 -12.64
C GLN A 389 3.78 15.86 -11.88
N GLN A 390 3.66 16.77 -10.92
CA GLN A 390 4.78 17.23 -10.11
C GLN A 390 4.96 16.37 -8.86
N GLU A 391 6.17 15.89 -8.59
CA GLU A 391 6.47 15.09 -7.39
C GLU A 391 6.07 15.80 -6.10
N VAL A 392 6.30 17.12 -6.03
CA VAL A 392 5.97 17.95 -4.87
C VAL A 392 4.48 18.06 -4.58
N ALA A 393 3.62 17.68 -5.52
CA ALA A 393 2.17 17.70 -5.36
C ALA A 393 1.62 16.50 -4.57
N TRP A 394 2.46 15.53 -4.17
CA TRP A 394 2.02 14.28 -3.58
C TRP A 394 2.51 14.09 -2.14
N TYR A 395 1.60 13.59 -1.32
CA TYR A 395 1.91 12.99 -0.02
C TYR A 395 1.50 11.50 -0.07
N ALA A 396 2.11 10.74 -0.96
CA ALA A 396 1.74 9.33 -1.14
C ALA A 396 2.49 8.41 -0.17
N CYS A 397 1.73 7.53 0.48
CA CYS A 397 2.19 6.54 1.45
C CYS A 397 1.32 5.26 1.36
N PRO A 398 1.55 4.21 2.15
CA PRO A 398 0.74 2.99 2.08
C PRO A 398 -0.75 3.18 2.41
N TYR A 399 -1.12 4.26 3.08
CA TYR A 399 -2.51 4.64 3.34
C TYR A 399 -3.29 4.94 2.05
N ASP A 400 -2.59 5.38 0.99
CA ASP A 400 -3.24 5.78 -0.25
C ASP A 400 -3.69 4.58 -1.08
N GLY A 401 -4.85 4.72 -1.72
CA GLY A 401 -5.43 3.67 -2.55
C GLY A 401 -6.01 2.50 -1.73
N ASP A 402 -5.83 1.29 -2.25
CA ASP A 402 -6.43 0.08 -1.69
C ASP A 402 -5.46 -0.79 -0.87
N SER A 403 -4.17 -0.50 -0.87
CA SER A 403 -3.12 -1.40 -0.36
C SER A 403 -3.24 -1.75 1.14
N THR A 404 -3.84 -0.87 1.94
CA THR A 404 -4.07 -1.10 3.37
C THR A 404 -5.52 -1.43 3.71
N LEU A 405 -6.43 -1.44 2.74
CA LEU A 405 -7.85 -1.77 2.93
C LEU A 405 -8.13 -3.28 2.96
N TRP A 406 -7.20 -4.09 2.45
CA TRP A 406 -7.32 -5.54 2.43
C TRP A 406 -6.58 -6.18 3.60
N PRO A 407 -7.10 -7.32 4.14
CA PRO A 407 -6.47 -8.06 5.23
C PRO A 407 -5.10 -8.64 4.87
#